data_e22f5d6ca6d18827e158ca4a3acf62db
#
_entry.id   e22f5d6ca6d18827e158ca4a3acf62db
#
_cell.length_a   1.000
_cell.length_b   1.000
_cell.length_c   1.000
_cell.angle_alpha   90.00
_cell.angle_beta   90.00
_cell.angle_gamma   90.00
#
_symmetry.space_group_name_H-M   'P 1'
#
loop_
_entity.id
_entity.type
_entity.pdbx_description
1 polymer ?
#
loop_
_entity_poly.entity_id
_entity_poly.type
_entity_poly.pdbx_seq_one_letter_code
_entity_poly.pdbx_strand_id
1 'polypeptide(L)'
;MCCLFGLMDPRHSLSGRQKARLLRSLSIACEARGTDATGIAYRSGGRLRIHKKPLPAHQFRFFLPDDLHTVMGHTRMATQGSAGKTYNNHPFPTTVSSTTTRLCAGICACPTPK
;
A
#
# COMPACT_ATOMS: atom_id res chain seq x y z
N MET A 1 -12.01 -10.48 3.55
CA MET A 1 -11.10 -10.80 2.44
C MET A 1 -10.40 -9.52 2.01
N CYS A 2 -9.10 -9.57 1.83
CA CYS A 2 -8.30 -8.39 1.48
C CYS A 2 -7.97 -8.37 -0.01
N CYS A 3 -7.58 -7.22 -0.53
CA CYS A 3 -7.23 -7.08 -1.94
C CYS A 3 -5.90 -6.36 -2.07
N LEU A 4 -5.11 -6.78 -3.05
CA LEU A 4 -3.83 -6.17 -3.39
C LEU A 4 -3.95 -5.45 -4.73
N PHE A 5 -3.27 -4.34 -4.84
CA PHE A 5 -3.11 -3.61 -6.10
C PHE A 5 -1.70 -3.04 -6.19
N GLY A 6 -1.27 -2.69 -7.38
CA GLY A 6 0.06 -2.13 -7.53
C GLY A 6 0.31 -1.59 -8.92
N LEU A 7 1.43 -0.90 -9.07
CA LEU A 7 1.86 -0.28 -10.30
C LEU A 7 3.38 -0.36 -10.40
N MET A 8 3.87 -0.73 -11.58
CA MET A 8 5.30 -0.64 -11.92
C MET A 8 5.46 0.25 -13.15
N ASP A 9 6.34 1.23 -13.05
CA ASP A 9 6.67 2.15 -14.15
C ASP A 9 8.19 2.30 -14.24
N PRO A 10 8.88 1.29 -14.83
CA PRO A 10 10.35 1.27 -14.88
C PRO A 10 10.94 2.39 -15.72
N ARG A 11 10.19 2.93 -16.68
CA ARG A 11 10.65 3.99 -17.57
C ARG A 11 10.24 5.38 -17.12
N HIS A 12 9.57 5.50 -15.99
CA HIS A 12 9.05 6.77 -15.47
C HIS A 12 8.22 7.54 -16.52
N SER A 13 7.39 6.79 -17.26
CA SER A 13 6.54 7.36 -18.33
C SER A 13 5.33 8.11 -17.79
N LEU A 14 4.98 7.90 -16.53
CA LEU A 14 3.85 8.53 -15.88
C LEU A 14 4.31 9.54 -14.83
N SER A 15 3.62 10.67 -14.76
CA SER A 15 3.82 11.61 -13.65
C SER A 15 3.25 11.08 -12.35
N GLY A 16 3.65 11.66 -11.22
CA GLY A 16 3.11 11.28 -9.92
C GLY A 16 1.59 11.42 -9.86
N ARG A 17 1.04 12.44 -10.51
CA ARG A 17 -0.40 12.66 -10.62
C ARG A 17 -1.10 11.54 -11.40
N GLN A 18 -0.51 11.13 -12.52
CA GLN A 18 -1.05 10.02 -13.32
C GLN A 18 -0.99 8.69 -12.57
N LYS A 19 0.11 8.43 -11.89
CA LYS A 19 0.26 7.25 -11.03
C LYS A 19 -0.79 7.25 -9.91
N ALA A 20 -0.98 8.38 -9.24
CA ALA A 20 -1.97 8.52 -8.17
C ALA A 20 -3.39 8.27 -8.70
N ARG A 21 -3.71 8.77 -9.89
CA ARG A 21 -5.01 8.57 -10.52
C ARG A 21 -5.26 7.09 -10.82
N LEU A 22 -4.27 6.40 -11.39
CA LEU A 22 -4.36 4.97 -11.68
C LEU A 22 -4.51 4.15 -10.40
N LEU A 23 -3.71 4.43 -9.39
CA LEU A 23 -3.80 3.72 -8.11
C LEU A 23 -5.13 3.97 -7.42
N ARG A 24 -5.66 5.18 -7.52
CA ARG A 24 -6.99 5.48 -6.99
C ARG A 24 -8.05 4.59 -7.67
N SER A 25 -8.03 4.48 -8.98
CA SER A 25 -8.96 3.64 -9.72
C SER A 25 -8.84 2.17 -9.32
N LEU A 26 -7.62 1.67 -9.22
CA LEU A 26 -7.36 0.29 -8.80
C LEU A 26 -7.82 0.05 -7.36
N SER A 27 -7.54 0.97 -6.46
CA SER A 27 -7.91 0.83 -5.05
C SER A 27 -9.43 0.84 -4.86
N ILE A 28 -10.14 1.67 -5.62
CA ILE A 28 -11.60 1.70 -5.60
C ILE A 28 -12.18 0.37 -6.11
N ALA A 29 -11.59 -0.19 -7.15
CA ALA A 29 -12.00 -1.52 -7.64
C ALA A 29 -11.76 -2.60 -6.58
N CYS A 30 -10.71 -2.47 -5.79
CA CYS A 30 -10.39 -3.39 -4.69
C CYS A 30 -11.25 -3.16 -3.45
N GLU A 31 -11.94 -2.04 -3.34
CA GLU A 31 -12.73 -1.67 -2.16
C GLU A 31 -13.84 -2.68 -1.87
N ALA A 32 -14.36 -3.34 -2.90
CA ALA A 32 -15.38 -4.39 -2.73
C ALA A 32 -14.91 -5.53 -1.80
N ARG A 33 -13.60 -5.73 -1.67
CA ARG A 33 -13.01 -6.75 -0.81
C ARG A 33 -12.41 -6.22 0.47
N GLY A 34 -12.37 -4.91 0.65
CA GLY A 34 -11.79 -4.34 1.85
C GLY A 34 -12.14 -2.88 1.98
N THR A 35 -13.06 -2.58 2.91
CA THR A 35 -13.54 -1.21 3.17
C THR A 35 -12.99 -0.62 4.46
N ASP A 36 -12.28 -1.41 5.26
CA ASP A 36 -11.91 -1.01 6.63
C ASP A 36 -10.63 -0.17 6.67
N ALA A 37 -9.69 -0.44 5.78
CA ALA A 37 -8.44 0.31 5.73
C ALA A 37 -7.80 0.21 4.35
N THR A 38 -7.01 1.23 4.02
CA THR A 38 -6.24 1.30 2.77
C THR A 38 -4.81 1.72 3.09
N GLY A 39 -3.84 1.11 2.44
CA GLY A 39 -2.44 1.45 2.61
C GLY A 39 -1.66 1.28 1.33
N ILE A 40 -0.59 2.05 1.20
CA ILE A 40 0.37 1.94 0.10
C ILE A 40 1.79 1.93 0.63
N ALA A 41 2.68 1.30 -0.13
CA ALA A 41 4.10 1.31 0.12
C ALA A 41 4.86 1.58 -1.17
N TYR A 42 5.88 2.41 -1.10
CA TYR A 42 6.72 2.74 -2.24
C TYR A 42 8.12 3.14 -1.76
N ARG A 43 9.06 3.13 -2.68
CA ARG A 43 10.42 3.64 -2.41
C ARG A 43 10.59 4.98 -3.10
N SER A 44 11.11 5.95 -2.35
CA SER A 44 11.44 7.26 -2.87
C SER A 44 12.74 7.73 -2.23
N GLY A 45 13.70 8.19 -3.05
CA GLY A 45 14.99 8.62 -2.57
C GLY A 45 15.76 7.55 -1.79
N GLY A 46 15.62 6.27 -2.16
CA GLY A 46 16.25 5.15 -1.49
C GLY A 46 15.59 4.73 -0.17
N ARG A 47 14.51 5.38 0.22
CA ARG A 47 13.80 5.08 1.46
C ARG A 47 12.45 4.45 1.18
N LEU A 48 12.08 3.47 2.01
CA LEU A 48 10.75 2.90 2.00
C LEU A 48 9.78 3.86 2.68
N ARG A 49 8.71 4.21 1.97
CA ARG A 49 7.62 5.03 2.49
C ARG A 49 6.37 4.18 2.59
N ILE A 50 5.73 4.22 3.74
CA ILE A 50 4.46 3.53 3.96
C ILE A 50 3.44 4.57 4.42
N HIS A 51 2.30 4.59 3.73
CA HIS A 51 1.18 5.46 4.07
C HIS A 51 -0.07 4.60 4.16
N LYS A 52 -0.68 4.58 5.34
CA LYS A 52 -1.86 3.76 5.59
C LYS A 52 -2.80 4.45 6.57
N LYS A 53 -4.10 4.32 6.32
CA LYS A 53 -5.14 4.89 7.16
C LYS A 53 -6.33 3.94 7.27
N PRO A 54 -7.10 4.01 8.37
CA PRO A 54 -8.31 3.21 8.53
C PRO A 54 -9.48 3.85 7.76
N LEU A 55 -9.31 4.00 6.46
CA LEU A 55 -10.29 4.61 5.56
C LEU A 55 -10.53 3.70 4.37
N PRO A 56 -11.77 3.70 3.82
CA PRO A 56 -12.03 3.03 2.55
C PRO A 56 -11.26 3.71 1.42
N ALA A 57 -11.02 2.97 0.34
CA ALA A 57 -10.18 3.43 -0.76
C ALA A 57 -10.63 4.75 -1.38
N HIS A 58 -11.95 4.97 -1.50
CA HIS A 58 -12.50 6.19 -2.09
C HIS A 58 -12.24 7.44 -1.23
N GLN A 59 -11.92 7.27 0.06
CA GLN A 59 -11.56 8.36 0.97
C GLN A 59 -10.04 8.50 1.15
N PHE A 60 -9.26 7.56 0.65
CA PHE A 60 -7.81 7.55 0.77
C PHE A 60 -7.21 8.47 -0.30
N ARG A 61 -6.32 9.37 0.10
CA ARG A 61 -5.64 10.28 -0.82
C ARG A 61 -4.25 9.76 -1.16
N PHE A 62 -3.97 9.71 -2.44
CA PHE A 62 -2.68 9.28 -2.98
C PHE A 62 -1.84 10.50 -3.37
N PHE A 63 -0.74 10.70 -2.65
CA PHE A 63 0.27 11.70 -3.00
C PHE A 63 1.55 10.96 -3.33
N LEU A 64 1.95 10.97 -4.59
CA LEU A 64 3.08 10.22 -5.09
C LEU A 64 4.07 11.13 -5.78
N PRO A 65 5.38 10.99 -5.49
CA PRO A 65 6.42 11.67 -6.26
C PRO A 65 6.51 11.12 -7.69
N ASP A 66 7.07 11.91 -8.60
CA ASP A 66 7.18 11.53 -10.01
C ASP A 66 8.24 10.44 -10.26
N ASP A 67 9.19 10.28 -9.37
CA ASP A 67 10.33 9.37 -9.51
C ASP A 67 10.07 7.93 -9.07
N LEU A 68 8.83 7.58 -8.81
CA LEU A 68 8.48 6.24 -8.34
C LEU A 68 8.57 5.20 -9.44
N HIS A 69 9.22 4.09 -9.14
CA HIS A 69 9.30 2.92 -10.01
C HIS A 69 8.18 1.93 -9.70
N THR A 70 7.94 1.66 -8.42
CA THR A 70 7.01 0.63 -7.98
C THR A 70 6.21 1.14 -6.78
N VAL A 71 4.91 0.94 -6.84
CA VAL A 71 4.00 1.21 -5.72
C VAL A 71 3.14 -0.02 -5.49
N MET A 72 2.97 -0.41 -4.24
CA MET A 72 2.10 -1.51 -3.83
C MET A 72 1.04 -1.00 -2.88
N GLY A 73 -0.13 -1.55 -2.98
CA GLY A 73 -1.23 -1.17 -2.11
C GLY A 73 -2.07 -2.34 -1.64
N HIS A 74 -2.86 -2.09 -0.62
CA HIS A 74 -3.68 -3.09 0.04
C HIS A 74 -4.95 -2.44 0.58
N THR A 75 -6.08 -3.09 0.33
CA THR A 75 -7.34 -2.76 1.01
C THR A 75 -7.67 -3.88 1.99
N ARG A 76 -8.05 -3.51 3.20
CA ARG A 76 -8.27 -4.48 4.27
C ARG A 76 -9.74 -4.58 4.64
N MET A 77 -10.20 -5.83 4.80
CA MET A 77 -11.37 -6.16 5.59
C MET A 77 -10.87 -6.81 6.88
N ALA A 78 -11.14 -6.19 8.01
CA ALA A 78 -10.57 -6.62 9.29
C ALA A 78 -11.22 -7.92 9.76
N THR A 79 -10.48 -9.02 9.61
CA THR A 79 -10.86 -10.33 10.15
C THR A 79 -10.13 -10.60 11.44
N GLN A 80 -8.96 -9.98 11.64
CA GLN A 80 -8.14 -10.08 12.84
C GLN A 80 -7.61 -8.69 13.20
N GLY A 81 -7.66 -8.34 14.46
CA GLY A 81 -7.24 -7.03 14.94
C GLY A 81 -8.18 -5.91 14.50
N SER A 82 -8.00 -4.73 15.06
CA SER A 82 -8.80 -3.56 14.75
C SER A 82 -8.22 -2.78 13.56
N ALA A 83 -9.06 -2.48 12.57
CA ALA A 83 -8.68 -1.60 11.46
C ALA A 83 -8.43 -0.15 11.91
N GLY A 84 -9.07 0.26 13.01
CA GLY A 84 -8.84 1.57 13.62
C GLY A 84 -7.42 1.77 14.14
N LYS A 85 -6.72 0.68 14.42
CA LYS A 85 -5.30 0.71 14.80
C LYS A 85 -4.44 0.57 13.55
N THR A 86 -3.83 1.66 13.12
CA THR A 86 -3.07 1.72 11.87
C THR A 86 -1.96 0.68 11.79
N TYR A 87 -1.34 0.32 12.91
CA TYR A 87 -0.27 -0.68 12.92
C TYR A 87 -0.75 -2.10 12.56
N ASN A 88 -2.05 -2.38 12.61
CA ASN A 88 -2.63 -3.65 12.18
C ASN A 88 -2.88 -3.70 10.67
N ASN A 89 -2.76 -2.59 9.97
CA ASN A 89 -3.10 -2.48 8.56
C ASN A 89 -1.87 -2.65 7.67
N HIS A 90 -2.04 -3.33 6.54
CA HIS A 90 -0.99 -3.45 5.53
C HIS A 90 -0.77 -2.13 4.76
N PRO A 91 0.42 -1.91 4.23
CA PRO A 91 1.58 -2.80 4.28
C PRO A 91 2.40 -2.66 5.57
N PHE A 92 3.22 -3.66 5.87
CA PHE A 92 4.14 -3.66 7.00
C PHE A 92 5.58 -3.61 6.50
N PRO A 93 6.46 -2.81 7.12
CA PRO A 93 7.88 -2.92 6.84
C PRO A 93 8.43 -4.19 7.48
N THR A 94 9.22 -4.94 6.72
CA THR A 94 10.01 -6.02 7.28
C THR A 94 11.48 -5.66 7.16
N THR A 95 12.20 -5.71 8.26
CA THR A 95 13.65 -5.65 8.26
C THR A 95 14.17 -7.05 7.96
N VAL A 96 14.62 -7.25 6.75
CA VAL A 96 15.47 -8.38 6.42
C VAL A 96 16.90 -7.94 6.69
N SER A 97 17.69 -8.80 7.32
CA SER A 97 19.07 -8.53 7.72
C SER A 97 20.05 -8.35 6.55
N SER A 98 19.58 -8.17 5.35
CA SER A 98 20.38 -7.79 4.20
C SER A 98 20.03 -6.37 3.80
N THR A 99 21.01 -5.66 3.33
CA THR A 99 21.02 -4.27 2.91
C THR A 99 19.94 -3.87 1.89
N THR A 100 19.06 -4.77 1.51
CA THR A 100 18.00 -4.50 0.52
C THR A 100 16.64 -4.61 1.18
N THR A 101 16.04 -3.48 1.47
CA THR A 101 14.64 -3.44 1.92
C THR A 101 13.76 -3.86 0.75
N ARG A 102 13.22 -5.05 0.80
CA ARG A 102 12.28 -5.52 -0.22
C ARG A 102 10.88 -5.02 0.12
N LEU A 103 10.24 -4.38 -0.85
CA LEU A 103 8.88 -3.89 -0.75
C LEU A 103 7.85 -5.01 -0.51
N CYS A 104 8.20 -6.24 -0.80
CA CYS A 104 7.22 -7.32 -0.90
C CYS A 104 7.00 -8.09 0.40
N ALA A 105 7.84 -7.93 1.39
CA ALA A 105 7.89 -8.90 2.47
C ALA A 105 6.72 -8.81 3.46
N GLY A 106 5.95 -7.75 3.43
CA GLY A 106 4.86 -7.59 4.39
C GLY A 106 3.47 -7.91 3.89
N ILE A 107 3.32 -8.23 2.61
CA ILE A 107 1.98 -8.31 2.01
C ILE A 107 1.37 -9.69 2.15
N CYS A 108 2.20 -10.73 2.26
CA CYS A 108 1.74 -12.11 2.30
C CYS A 108 1.50 -12.66 3.70
N ALA A 109 1.91 -11.97 4.74
CA ALA A 109 1.73 -12.43 6.11
C ALA A 109 0.82 -11.46 6.85
N CYS A 110 -0.40 -11.86 7.12
CA CYS A 110 -1.18 -11.19 8.14
C CYS A 110 -0.50 -11.49 9.48
N PRO A 111 0.07 -10.49 10.18
CA PRO A 111 0.61 -10.75 11.49
C PRO A 111 -0.52 -11.20 12.40
N THR A 112 -0.26 -12.24 13.17
CA THR A 112 -1.15 -12.62 14.25
C THR A 112 -1.25 -11.44 15.20
N PRO A 113 -2.45 -10.98 15.53
CA PRO A 113 -2.61 -9.93 16.53
C PRO A 113 -2.07 -10.42 17.86
N LYS A 114 -1.13 -9.68 18.38
CA LYS A 114 -0.66 -9.91 19.73
C LYS A 114 -1.49 -9.10 20.69
#